data_d3e1ea030a1bc8c0be3749b9c91b3dcd
#
_entry.id   d3e1ea030a1bc8c0be3749b9c91b3dcd
#
_cell.length_a   1.000
_cell.length_b   1.000
_cell.length_c   1.000
_cell.angle_alpha   90.00
_cell.angle_beta   90.00
_cell.angle_gamma   90.00
#
_symmetry.space_group_name_H-M   'P 1'
#
loop_
_entity.id
_entity.type
_entity.pdbx_description
1 polymer ?
#
loop_
_entity_poly.entity_id
_entity_poly.type
_entity_poly.pdbx_seq_one_letter_code
_entity_poly.pdbx_strand_id
1 'polypeptide(L)'
;MCGIAGILSSDIDLRGEKLLVEKMGKTLNKRGPDSAGLYLTPQVAMIHRRLAVIDVENGAQPMHFGKYVIVYNGEIYNTEEIRNELMNFGYRFDTHCDTEVVLKAYDKWGEESVKKLNGIFAYAIYDKKENSLFTCRDRIGVKPFFYSKIKNTFSFASKIDTLLCQPYVKPIVDENGLNEVFMLGPAKTIGNAIFKDISELPPAYCLTYK
;
A
#
# COMPACT_ATOMS: atom_id res chain seq x y z
N MET A 1 -3.58 10.63 -8.77
CA MET A 1 -3.04 9.89 -7.59
C MET A 1 -3.00 8.41 -7.91
N CYS A 2 -1.91 7.74 -7.62
CA CYS A 2 -1.81 6.29 -7.83
C CYS A 2 -2.83 5.50 -7.00
N GLY A 3 -3.06 4.25 -7.37
CA GLY A 3 -3.84 3.29 -6.61
C GLY A 3 -2.97 2.08 -6.26
N ILE A 4 -2.96 1.68 -5.00
CA ILE A 4 -2.28 0.47 -4.54
C ILE A 4 -3.27 -0.51 -3.93
N ALA A 5 -3.00 -1.79 -4.08
CA ALA A 5 -3.70 -2.87 -3.37
C ALA A 5 -2.81 -4.11 -3.26
N GLY A 6 -3.16 -5.00 -2.36
CA GLY A 6 -2.49 -6.27 -2.25
C GLY A 6 -3.19 -7.23 -1.30
N ILE A 7 -2.75 -8.48 -1.37
CA ILE A 7 -3.19 -9.59 -0.51
C ILE A 7 -1.94 -10.35 -0.09
N LEU A 8 -1.81 -10.66 1.19
CA LEU A 8 -0.88 -11.66 1.74
C LEU A 8 -1.72 -12.74 2.42
N SER A 9 -1.53 -13.99 2.03
CA SER A 9 -2.31 -15.12 2.56
C SER A 9 -1.46 -16.36 2.70
N SER A 10 -1.66 -17.11 3.78
CA SER A 10 -1.16 -18.47 3.94
C SER A 10 -2.22 -19.53 3.63
N ASP A 11 -3.48 -19.14 3.47
CA ASP A 11 -4.61 -20.06 3.29
C ASP A 11 -4.95 -20.32 1.81
N ILE A 12 -4.52 -19.41 0.91
CA ILE A 12 -4.93 -19.40 -0.50
C ILE A 12 -3.70 -19.27 -1.40
N ASP A 13 -3.59 -20.09 -2.44
CA ASP A 13 -2.62 -19.87 -3.52
C ASP A 13 -3.16 -18.77 -4.46
N LEU A 14 -2.60 -17.58 -4.33
CA LEU A 14 -3.06 -16.40 -5.06
C LEU A 14 -2.84 -16.47 -6.58
N ARG A 15 -2.01 -17.40 -7.06
CA ARG A 15 -1.84 -17.63 -8.51
C ARG A 15 -3.13 -18.18 -9.13
N GLY A 16 -3.93 -18.94 -8.33
CA GLY A 16 -5.26 -19.40 -8.72
C GLY A 16 -6.32 -18.31 -8.73
N GLU A 17 -6.06 -17.18 -8.04
CA GLU A 17 -7.00 -16.07 -7.86
C GLU A 17 -6.77 -14.90 -8.83
N LYS A 18 -6.20 -15.17 -10.01
CA LYS A 18 -5.83 -14.13 -10.98
C LYS A 18 -7.01 -13.22 -11.36
N LEU A 19 -8.21 -13.78 -11.55
CA LEU A 19 -9.41 -13.01 -11.88
C LEU A 19 -9.81 -12.04 -10.76
N LEU A 20 -9.68 -12.47 -9.50
CA LEU A 20 -9.90 -11.61 -8.32
C LEU A 20 -8.90 -10.44 -8.31
N VAL A 21 -7.62 -10.75 -8.47
CA VAL A 21 -6.53 -9.76 -8.47
C VAL A 21 -6.73 -8.74 -9.61
N GLU A 22 -7.10 -9.20 -10.79
CA GLU A 22 -7.43 -8.32 -11.92
C GLU A 22 -8.66 -7.44 -11.63
N LYS A 23 -9.71 -8.00 -11.03
CA LYS A 23 -10.90 -7.25 -10.62
C LYS A 23 -10.56 -6.15 -9.63
N MET A 24 -9.73 -6.45 -8.61
CA MET A 24 -9.23 -5.47 -7.66
C MET A 24 -8.46 -4.35 -8.37
N GLY A 25 -7.56 -4.69 -9.29
CA GLY A 25 -6.80 -3.73 -10.08
C GLY A 25 -7.70 -2.81 -10.93
N LYS A 26 -8.80 -3.33 -11.50
CA LYS A 26 -9.74 -2.54 -12.31
C LYS A 26 -10.45 -1.45 -11.50
N THR A 27 -10.76 -1.67 -10.22
CA THR A 27 -11.39 -0.65 -9.36
C THR A 27 -10.49 0.57 -9.15
N LEU A 28 -9.19 0.41 -9.29
CA LEU A 28 -8.18 1.47 -9.12
C LEU A 28 -7.88 2.26 -10.40
N ASN A 29 -8.46 1.91 -11.56
CA ASN A 29 -8.16 2.55 -12.85
C ASN A 29 -8.34 4.07 -12.85
N LYS A 30 -9.40 4.57 -12.18
CA LYS A 30 -9.66 6.02 -12.08
C LYS A 30 -8.62 6.77 -11.24
N ARG A 31 -7.86 6.05 -10.38
CA ARG A 31 -6.78 6.65 -9.60
C ARG A 31 -5.47 6.71 -10.37
N GLY A 32 -5.17 5.66 -11.12
CA GLY A 32 -3.95 5.56 -11.91
C GLY A 32 -4.24 4.99 -13.30
N PRO A 33 -4.58 5.84 -14.27
CA PRO A 33 -4.97 5.41 -15.60
C PRO A 33 -3.79 5.06 -16.51
N ASP A 34 -2.56 5.55 -16.23
CA ASP A 34 -1.47 5.56 -17.19
C ASP A 34 -0.80 4.20 -17.36
N SER A 35 -0.60 3.48 -16.27
CA SER A 35 -0.05 2.12 -16.33
C SER A 35 -0.50 1.23 -15.18
N ALA A 36 -0.30 -0.08 -15.36
CA ALA A 36 -0.62 -1.10 -14.39
C ALA A 36 0.59 -1.99 -14.13
N GLY A 37 0.76 -2.40 -12.88
CA GLY A 37 1.74 -3.39 -12.51
C GLY A 37 1.20 -4.39 -11.49
N LEU A 38 1.74 -5.59 -11.55
CA LEU A 38 1.37 -6.72 -10.71
C LEU A 38 2.60 -7.53 -10.34
N TYR A 39 2.76 -7.78 -9.04
CA TYR A 39 3.63 -8.83 -8.52
C TYR A 39 2.76 -9.92 -7.92
N LEU A 40 2.93 -11.16 -8.37
CA LEU A 40 2.06 -12.28 -7.99
C LEU A 40 2.90 -13.52 -7.69
N THR A 41 2.72 -14.06 -6.48
CA THR A 41 3.29 -15.33 -6.02
C THR A 41 2.19 -16.19 -5.38
N PRO A 42 2.47 -17.42 -4.94
CA PRO A 42 1.48 -18.19 -4.18
C PRO A 42 0.94 -17.45 -2.95
N GLN A 43 1.78 -16.70 -2.23
CA GLN A 43 1.45 -16.10 -0.95
C GLN A 43 1.04 -14.63 -1.05
N VAL A 44 1.54 -13.89 -2.06
CA VAL A 44 1.31 -12.45 -2.14
C VAL A 44 0.91 -12.00 -3.54
N ALA A 45 -0.05 -11.08 -3.59
CA ALA A 45 -0.36 -10.26 -4.75
C ALA A 45 -0.19 -8.79 -4.38
N MET A 46 0.59 -8.03 -5.18
CA MET A 46 0.74 -6.58 -5.04
C MET A 46 0.38 -5.91 -6.35
N ILE A 47 -0.58 -5.00 -6.29
CA ILE A 47 -1.19 -4.35 -7.45
C ILE A 47 -0.87 -2.86 -7.39
N HIS A 48 -0.44 -2.32 -8.50
CA HIS A 48 -0.25 -0.88 -8.68
C HIS A 48 -1.00 -0.37 -9.92
N ARG A 49 -1.65 0.79 -9.78
CA ARG A 49 -2.18 1.60 -10.86
C ARG A 49 -1.55 2.97 -10.79
N ARG A 50 -0.86 3.35 -11.85
CA ARG A 50 -0.01 4.54 -11.89
C ARG A 50 -0.72 5.74 -12.50
N LEU A 51 -0.61 6.88 -11.80
CA LEU A 51 -0.66 8.20 -12.40
C LEU A 51 0.79 8.69 -12.45
N ALA A 52 1.34 8.82 -13.64
CA ALA A 52 2.75 9.16 -13.84
C ALA A 52 2.96 10.67 -13.64
N VAL A 53 3.68 11.05 -12.56
CA VAL A 53 4.00 12.44 -12.21
C VAL A 53 5.51 12.64 -12.17
N ILE A 54 6.23 11.77 -11.45
CA ILE A 54 7.69 11.81 -11.32
C ILE A 54 8.27 10.62 -12.08
N ASP A 55 9.35 10.85 -12.84
CA ASP A 55 10.07 9.85 -13.63
C ASP A 55 9.13 8.93 -14.43
N VAL A 56 8.48 9.50 -15.43
CA VAL A 56 7.42 8.85 -16.22
C VAL A 56 7.89 7.51 -16.81
N GLU A 57 9.15 7.42 -17.22
CA GLU A 57 9.70 6.24 -17.88
C GLU A 57 10.11 5.14 -16.90
N ASN A 58 10.76 5.48 -15.77
CA ASN A 58 11.43 4.50 -14.92
C ASN A 58 10.71 4.23 -13.58
N GLY A 59 9.66 4.97 -13.26
CA GLY A 59 8.91 4.82 -12.00
C GLY A 59 7.87 3.68 -12.02
N ALA A 60 8.10 2.59 -12.76
CA ALA A 60 7.18 1.45 -12.80
C ALA A 60 7.12 0.73 -11.43
N GLN A 61 5.91 0.30 -11.07
CA GLN A 61 5.67 -0.43 -9.82
C GLN A 61 4.78 -1.65 -10.10
N PRO A 62 4.85 -2.73 -9.28
CA PRO A 62 5.66 -2.90 -8.06
C PRO A 62 7.16 -2.83 -8.36
N MET A 63 7.91 -2.09 -7.51
CA MET A 63 9.35 -1.95 -7.66
C MET A 63 10.08 -2.94 -6.76
N HIS A 64 11.23 -3.42 -7.23
CA HIS A 64 12.01 -4.46 -6.56
C HIS A 64 13.39 -3.94 -6.15
N PHE A 65 13.82 -4.29 -4.93
CA PHE A 65 15.20 -4.14 -4.50
C PHE A 65 15.57 -5.27 -3.53
N GLY A 66 16.59 -6.05 -3.88
CA GLY A 66 17.02 -7.19 -3.08
C GLY A 66 15.86 -8.16 -2.79
N LYS A 67 15.56 -8.33 -1.51
CA LYS A 67 14.46 -9.18 -1.04
C LYS A 67 13.11 -8.46 -0.95
N TYR A 68 13.05 -7.18 -1.22
CA TYR A 68 11.87 -6.35 -1.05
C TYR A 68 11.13 -6.07 -2.34
N VAL A 69 9.81 -5.91 -2.23
CA VAL A 69 8.92 -5.45 -3.29
C VAL A 69 8.01 -4.37 -2.71
N ILE A 70 7.91 -3.21 -3.35
CA ILE A 70 7.09 -2.09 -2.90
C ILE A 70 5.97 -1.76 -3.88
N VAL A 71 4.80 -1.40 -3.35
CA VAL A 71 3.78 -0.56 -4.00
C VAL A 71 3.58 0.71 -3.19
N TYR A 72 3.62 1.85 -3.87
CA TYR A 72 3.67 3.16 -3.26
C TYR A 72 2.74 4.14 -3.97
N ASN A 73 2.01 4.93 -3.19
CA ASN A 73 1.18 6.03 -3.63
C ASN A 73 1.51 7.25 -2.79
N GLY A 74 2.31 8.17 -3.33
CA GLY A 74 2.75 9.31 -2.54
C GLY A 74 3.65 10.26 -3.29
N GLU A 75 4.24 11.15 -2.49
CA GLU A 75 5.30 12.08 -2.87
C GLU A 75 6.14 12.38 -1.62
N ILE A 76 7.45 12.12 -1.68
CA ILE A 76 8.41 12.43 -0.63
C ILE A 76 9.12 13.74 -0.97
N TYR A 77 8.93 14.75 -0.14
CA TYR A 77 9.44 16.11 -0.40
C TYR A 77 10.95 16.24 -0.17
N ASN A 78 11.52 15.45 0.77
CA ASN A 78 12.94 15.41 1.05
C ASN A 78 13.68 14.25 0.37
N THR A 79 13.24 13.85 -0.81
CA THR A 79 13.80 12.73 -1.59
C THR A 79 15.30 12.89 -1.83
N GLU A 80 15.77 14.07 -2.24
CA GLU A 80 17.19 14.31 -2.53
C GLU A 80 18.07 14.26 -1.27
N GLU A 81 17.56 14.73 -0.13
CA GLU A 81 18.27 14.64 1.14
C GLU A 81 18.52 13.17 1.53
N ILE A 82 17.46 12.35 1.47
CA ILE A 82 17.56 10.92 1.81
C ILE A 82 18.41 10.17 0.79
N ARG A 83 18.29 10.49 -0.50
CA ARG A 83 19.11 9.94 -1.58
C ARG A 83 20.59 10.18 -1.31
N ASN A 84 20.99 11.40 -1.00
CA ASN A 84 22.38 11.76 -0.72
C ASN A 84 22.88 11.03 0.54
N GLU A 85 22.07 10.93 1.60
CA GLU A 85 22.43 10.15 2.79
C GLU A 85 22.68 8.67 2.43
N LEU A 86 21.80 8.05 1.65
CA LEU A 86 21.95 6.66 1.20
C LEU A 86 23.15 6.46 0.30
N MET A 87 23.47 7.41 -0.58
CA MET A 87 24.68 7.37 -1.41
C MET A 87 25.95 7.37 -0.56
N ASN A 88 25.99 8.07 0.55
CA ASN A 88 27.10 8.03 1.52
C ASN A 88 27.27 6.65 2.18
N PHE A 89 26.18 5.83 2.22
CA PHE A 89 26.25 4.43 2.64
C PHE A 89 26.54 3.45 1.49
N GLY A 90 26.83 3.96 0.27
CA GLY A 90 27.20 3.14 -0.88
C GLY A 90 26.01 2.69 -1.76
N TYR A 91 24.79 3.16 -1.50
CA TYR A 91 23.65 2.89 -2.38
C TYR A 91 23.82 3.62 -3.72
N ARG A 92 23.47 2.95 -4.80
CA ARG A 92 23.37 3.53 -6.14
C ARG A 92 21.90 3.60 -6.53
N PHE A 93 21.51 4.51 -7.41
CA PHE A 93 20.14 4.71 -7.85
C PHE A 93 20.06 4.61 -9.37
N ASP A 94 19.06 3.90 -9.86
CA ASP A 94 18.83 3.66 -11.27
C ASP A 94 17.74 4.58 -11.83
N THR A 95 16.93 5.19 -10.94
CA THR A 95 15.82 6.07 -11.29
C THR A 95 15.88 7.40 -10.53
N HIS A 96 15.08 8.36 -10.97
CA HIS A 96 14.87 9.61 -10.23
C HIS A 96 13.61 9.58 -9.35
N CYS A 97 12.89 8.43 -9.29
CA CYS A 97 11.65 8.35 -8.53
C CYS A 97 11.90 8.25 -7.01
N ASP A 98 10.96 8.79 -6.25
CA ASP A 98 10.93 8.72 -4.79
C ASP A 98 10.65 7.30 -4.27
N THR A 99 9.95 6.48 -5.05
CA THR A 99 9.67 5.07 -4.73
C THR A 99 10.97 4.27 -4.49
N GLU A 100 11.99 4.49 -5.33
CA GLU A 100 13.30 3.84 -5.17
C GLU A 100 13.99 4.28 -3.88
N VAL A 101 13.88 5.58 -3.55
CA VAL A 101 14.44 6.13 -2.32
C VAL A 101 13.76 5.53 -1.08
N VAL A 102 12.42 5.45 -1.08
CA VAL A 102 11.67 4.82 0.02
C VAL A 102 12.08 3.36 0.21
N LEU A 103 12.21 2.60 -0.89
CA LEU A 103 12.55 1.19 -0.84
C LEU A 103 13.99 0.96 -0.31
N LYS A 104 14.96 1.76 -0.77
CA LYS A 104 16.35 1.69 -0.31
C LYS A 104 16.52 2.23 1.11
N ALA A 105 15.72 3.22 1.51
CA ALA A 105 15.64 3.68 2.90
C ALA A 105 15.16 2.57 3.84
N TYR A 106 14.14 1.82 3.41
CA TYR A 106 13.65 0.68 4.18
C TYR A 106 14.69 -0.46 4.26
N ASP A 107 15.41 -0.73 3.18
CA ASP A 107 16.51 -1.72 3.20
C ASP A 107 17.62 -1.34 4.20
N LYS A 108 17.95 -0.05 4.28
CA LYS A 108 19.01 0.45 5.17
C LYS A 108 18.60 0.54 6.63
N TRP A 109 17.39 1.08 6.90
CA TRP A 109 16.96 1.46 8.26
C TRP A 109 15.74 0.69 8.75
N GLY A 110 15.20 -0.23 7.94
CA GLY A 110 13.99 -0.98 8.29
C GLY A 110 12.80 -0.06 8.54
N GLU A 111 11.99 -0.40 9.52
CA GLU A 111 10.79 0.37 9.93
C GLU A 111 11.13 1.79 10.39
N GLU A 112 12.32 2.03 10.93
CA GLU A 112 12.79 3.36 11.36
C GLU A 112 12.95 4.36 10.19
N SER A 113 13.04 3.88 8.95
CA SER A 113 13.10 4.72 7.74
C SER A 113 11.94 5.71 7.67
N VAL A 114 10.75 5.33 8.17
CA VAL A 114 9.55 6.17 8.17
C VAL A 114 9.77 7.51 8.88
N LYS A 115 10.57 7.52 9.94
CA LYS A 115 10.87 8.73 10.71
C LYS A 115 11.65 9.79 9.91
N LYS A 116 12.38 9.33 8.88
CA LYS A 116 13.16 10.20 7.98
C LYS A 116 12.32 10.76 6.83
N LEU A 117 11.21 10.12 6.48
CA LEU A 117 10.38 10.54 5.34
C LEU A 117 9.57 11.80 5.70
N ASN A 118 9.67 12.82 4.85
CA ASN A 118 8.80 13.99 4.88
C ASN A 118 7.99 14.03 3.59
N GLY A 119 6.66 13.87 3.69
CA GLY A 119 5.81 13.79 2.51
C GLY A 119 4.40 13.29 2.80
N ILE A 120 3.68 13.06 1.74
CA ILE A 120 2.31 12.51 1.74
C ILE A 120 2.34 11.14 1.04
N PHE A 121 2.08 10.06 1.78
CA PHE A 121 2.28 8.72 1.24
C PHE A 121 1.43 7.65 1.92
N ALA A 122 1.19 6.59 1.16
CA ALA A 122 0.77 5.29 1.66
C ALA A 122 1.49 4.22 0.84
N TYR A 123 2.11 3.24 1.50
CA TYR A 123 2.84 2.18 0.82
C TYR A 123 2.76 0.85 1.56
N ALA A 124 3.10 -0.19 0.81
CA ALA A 124 3.29 -1.53 1.35
C ALA A 124 4.58 -2.13 0.79
N ILE A 125 5.41 -2.69 1.66
CA ILE A 125 6.65 -3.39 1.31
C ILE A 125 6.53 -4.85 1.72
N TYR A 126 6.70 -5.75 0.76
CA TYR A 126 6.75 -7.19 1.00
C TYR A 126 8.20 -7.66 1.11
N ASP A 127 8.52 -8.35 2.20
CA ASP A 127 9.79 -9.05 2.39
C ASP A 127 9.63 -10.51 1.95
N LYS A 128 10.28 -10.86 0.83
CA LYS A 128 10.24 -12.21 0.23
C LYS A 128 10.88 -13.28 1.14
N LYS A 129 11.82 -12.90 2.00
CA LYS A 129 12.53 -13.82 2.88
C LYS A 129 11.71 -14.13 4.13
N GLU A 130 11.14 -13.09 4.74
CA GLU A 130 10.36 -13.23 5.98
C GLU A 130 8.89 -13.54 5.71
N ASN A 131 8.44 -13.52 4.44
CA ASN A 131 7.03 -13.61 4.02
C ASN A 131 6.15 -12.64 4.82
N SER A 132 6.59 -11.41 4.94
CA SER A 132 5.93 -10.37 5.75
C SER A 132 5.63 -9.13 4.92
N LEU A 133 4.60 -8.41 5.33
CA LEU A 133 4.17 -7.17 4.71
C LEU A 133 4.24 -6.03 5.72
N PHE A 134 5.08 -5.05 5.46
CA PHE A 134 5.12 -3.78 6.18
C PHE A 134 4.31 -2.74 5.44
N THR A 135 3.42 -2.05 6.13
CA THR A 135 2.56 -0.99 5.56
C THR A 135 2.72 0.29 6.37
N CYS A 136 2.63 1.42 5.70
CA CYS A 136 2.78 2.72 6.35
C CYS A 136 1.91 3.78 5.69
N ARG A 137 1.43 4.74 6.51
CA ARG A 137 0.66 5.91 6.07
C ARG A 137 1.29 7.19 6.61
N ASP A 138 1.23 8.26 5.84
CA ASP A 138 1.78 9.57 6.17
C ASP A 138 1.19 10.18 7.47
N ARG A 139 1.91 11.17 8.02
CA ARG A 139 1.64 11.76 9.34
C ARG A 139 0.26 12.38 9.49
N ILE A 140 -0.33 12.88 8.41
CA ILE A 140 -1.64 13.55 8.41
C ILE A 140 -2.72 12.75 7.67
N GLY A 141 -2.35 11.57 7.11
CA GLY A 141 -3.28 10.65 6.45
C GLY A 141 -3.82 11.17 5.12
N VAL A 142 -3.03 11.93 4.35
CA VAL A 142 -3.44 12.47 3.04
C VAL A 142 -3.71 11.36 2.05
N LYS A 143 -2.85 10.34 2.04
CA LYS A 143 -3.07 9.18 1.17
C LYS A 143 -3.93 8.14 1.88
N PRO A 144 -4.99 7.64 1.22
CA PRO A 144 -5.86 6.62 1.83
C PRO A 144 -5.17 5.26 1.89
N PHE A 145 -5.40 4.55 2.99
CA PHE A 145 -4.97 3.17 3.16
C PHE A 145 -6.01 2.42 4.00
N PHE A 146 -6.75 1.52 3.36
CA PHE A 146 -7.71 0.63 3.99
C PHE A 146 -7.16 -0.78 4.02
N TYR A 147 -7.54 -1.55 5.05
CA TYR A 147 -7.13 -2.95 5.15
C TYR A 147 -8.22 -3.83 5.75
N SER A 148 -8.11 -5.12 5.51
CA SER A 148 -8.95 -6.16 6.08
C SER A 148 -8.07 -7.33 6.52
N LYS A 149 -8.38 -7.90 7.68
CA LYS A 149 -7.74 -9.12 8.19
C LYS A 149 -8.82 -10.16 8.48
N ILE A 150 -8.87 -11.19 7.66
CA ILE A 150 -9.82 -12.30 7.83
C ILE A 150 -9.03 -13.62 7.84
N LYS A 151 -9.08 -14.34 8.95
CA LYS A 151 -8.28 -15.54 9.20
C LYS A 151 -6.78 -15.23 8.98
N ASN A 152 -6.10 -15.99 8.15
CA ASN A 152 -4.69 -15.82 7.83
C ASN A 152 -4.49 -15.06 6.49
N THR A 153 -5.46 -14.23 6.12
CA THR A 153 -5.40 -13.37 4.94
C THR A 153 -5.45 -11.91 5.37
N PHE A 154 -4.42 -11.16 5.03
CA PHE A 154 -4.37 -9.71 5.14
C PHE A 154 -4.48 -9.10 3.75
N SER A 155 -5.34 -8.11 3.59
CA SER A 155 -5.48 -7.37 2.34
C SER A 155 -5.53 -5.88 2.58
N PHE A 156 -5.00 -5.11 1.66
CA PHE A 156 -4.97 -3.65 1.72
C PHE A 156 -5.33 -3.02 0.38
N ALA A 157 -5.82 -1.79 0.41
CA ALA A 157 -6.10 -1.01 -0.79
C ALA A 157 -6.24 0.49 -0.51
N SER A 158 -6.03 1.29 -1.56
CA SER A 158 -6.33 2.74 -1.54
C SER A 158 -7.83 3.04 -1.55
N LYS A 159 -8.71 2.05 -1.77
CA LYS A 159 -10.17 2.21 -1.85
C LYS A 159 -10.89 1.02 -1.21
N ILE A 160 -11.99 1.30 -0.55
CA ILE A 160 -12.82 0.28 0.10
C ILE A 160 -13.42 -0.70 -0.93
N ASP A 161 -13.94 -0.20 -2.05
CA ASP A 161 -14.53 -1.04 -3.11
C ASP A 161 -13.55 -2.06 -3.69
N THR A 162 -12.25 -1.78 -3.62
CA THR A 162 -11.20 -2.74 -4.00
C THR A 162 -11.15 -3.93 -3.04
N LEU A 163 -11.26 -3.69 -1.73
CA LEU A 163 -11.32 -4.76 -0.72
C LEU A 163 -12.59 -5.59 -0.85
N LEU A 164 -13.72 -4.93 -1.13
CA LEU A 164 -15.02 -5.59 -1.34
C LEU A 164 -15.09 -6.46 -2.60
N CYS A 165 -14.08 -6.44 -3.47
CA CYS A 165 -13.97 -7.42 -4.55
C CYS A 165 -13.77 -8.85 -4.05
N GLN A 166 -13.21 -9.02 -2.85
CA GLN A 166 -12.89 -10.31 -2.27
C GLN A 166 -14.16 -10.99 -1.74
N PRO A 167 -14.38 -12.28 -2.04
CA PRO A 167 -15.65 -12.95 -1.71
C PRO A 167 -15.87 -13.13 -0.20
N TYR A 168 -14.81 -13.04 0.60
CA TYR A 168 -14.86 -13.18 2.05
C TYR A 168 -14.95 -11.84 2.80
N VAL A 169 -14.69 -10.71 2.15
CA VAL A 169 -14.94 -9.37 2.69
C VAL A 169 -16.34 -8.94 2.33
N LYS A 170 -17.24 -8.89 3.32
CA LYS A 170 -18.66 -8.61 3.08
C LYS A 170 -18.99 -7.13 3.29
N PRO A 171 -19.88 -6.52 2.48
CA PRO A 171 -20.34 -5.14 2.66
C PRO A 171 -21.37 -5.06 3.80
N ILE A 172 -21.00 -5.52 4.99
CA ILE A 172 -21.86 -5.50 6.18
C ILE A 172 -21.55 -4.23 6.96
N VAL A 173 -22.57 -3.39 7.13
CA VAL A 173 -22.53 -2.23 8.01
C VAL A 173 -23.04 -2.69 9.37
N ASP A 174 -22.22 -2.63 10.40
CA ASP A 174 -22.60 -2.95 11.76
C ASP A 174 -23.05 -1.68 12.53
N GLU A 175 -23.31 -1.82 13.82
CA GLU A 175 -23.75 -0.71 14.67
C GLU A 175 -22.73 0.44 14.68
N ASN A 176 -21.44 0.14 14.70
CA ASN A 176 -20.38 1.16 14.64
C ASN A 176 -20.41 1.91 13.30
N GLY A 177 -20.51 1.18 12.18
CA GLY A 177 -20.65 1.78 10.86
C GLY A 177 -21.90 2.63 10.70
N LEU A 178 -23.03 2.21 11.28
CA LEU A 178 -24.26 3.01 11.31
C LEU A 178 -24.06 4.29 12.12
N ASN A 179 -23.45 4.21 13.29
CA ASN A 179 -23.16 5.38 14.12
C ASN A 179 -22.24 6.37 13.39
N GLU A 180 -21.20 5.89 12.66
CA GLU A 180 -20.34 6.75 11.83
C GLU A 180 -21.17 7.55 10.81
N VAL A 181 -22.10 6.90 10.12
CA VAL A 181 -22.90 7.55 9.07
C VAL A 181 -23.89 8.55 9.64
N PHE A 182 -24.60 8.18 10.73
CA PHE A 182 -25.72 9.00 11.25
C PHE A 182 -25.28 10.05 12.25
N MET A 183 -24.23 9.80 13.04
CA MET A 183 -23.83 10.70 14.12
C MET A 183 -22.74 11.66 13.70
N LEU A 184 -21.81 11.25 12.82
CA LEU A 184 -20.65 12.04 12.42
C LEU A 184 -20.79 12.65 11.01
N GLY A 185 -21.77 12.21 10.21
CA GLY A 185 -21.99 12.71 8.86
C GLY A 185 -20.76 12.47 7.96
N PRO A 186 -20.16 13.56 7.39
CA PRO A 186 -18.98 13.40 6.53
C PRO A 186 -17.69 13.13 7.31
N ALA A 187 -17.66 13.34 8.62
CA ALA A 187 -16.55 12.99 9.49
C ALA A 187 -16.56 11.48 9.79
N LYS A 188 -15.45 10.96 10.28
CA LYS A 188 -15.34 9.57 10.73
C LYS A 188 -14.34 9.46 11.88
N THR A 189 -14.53 8.43 12.69
CA THR A 189 -13.55 8.10 13.73
C THR A 189 -12.26 7.58 13.09
N ILE A 190 -11.13 8.05 13.59
CA ILE A 190 -9.81 7.65 13.10
C ILE A 190 -9.65 6.13 13.23
N GLY A 191 -9.27 5.49 12.13
CA GLY A 191 -9.08 4.03 12.06
C GLY A 191 -10.33 3.25 11.67
N ASN A 192 -11.52 3.85 11.70
CA ASN A 192 -12.75 3.19 11.29
C ASN A 192 -12.98 3.29 9.78
N ALA A 193 -13.61 2.23 9.24
CA ALA A 193 -14.29 2.24 7.97
C ALA A 193 -15.76 1.82 8.21
N ILE A 194 -16.65 2.17 7.29
CA ILE A 194 -18.10 1.91 7.47
C ILE A 194 -18.42 0.41 7.55
N PHE A 195 -17.61 -0.45 6.92
CA PHE A 195 -17.87 -1.88 6.86
C PHE A 195 -17.12 -2.63 7.96
N LYS A 196 -17.81 -3.57 8.61
CA LYS A 196 -17.37 -4.35 9.76
C LYS A 196 -15.94 -4.92 9.68
N ASP A 197 -15.57 -5.50 8.53
CA ASP A 197 -14.30 -6.20 8.37
C ASP A 197 -13.23 -5.35 7.66
N ILE A 198 -13.47 -4.05 7.54
CA ILE A 198 -12.56 -3.09 6.93
C ILE A 198 -12.18 -2.02 7.94
N SER A 199 -10.89 -1.76 8.05
CA SER A 199 -10.35 -0.67 8.85
C SER A 199 -9.56 0.29 7.98
N GLU A 200 -9.41 1.53 8.43
CA GLU A 200 -8.49 2.49 7.84
C GLU A 200 -7.20 2.51 8.67
N LEU A 201 -6.04 2.47 8.05
CA LEU A 201 -4.78 2.68 8.76
C LEU A 201 -4.74 4.13 9.25
N PRO A 202 -4.64 4.39 10.56
CA PRO A 202 -4.63 5.76 11.07
C PRO A 202 -3.47 6.58 10.51
N PRO A 203 -3.60 7.93 10.45
CA PRO A 203 -2.48 8.82 10.15
C PRO A 203 -1.27 8.55 11.07
N ALA A 204 -0.06 8.59 10.52
CA ALA A 204 1.20 8.33 11.22
C ALA A 204 1.39 6.89 11.76
N TYR A 205 0.59 5.94 11.30
CA TYR A 205 0.72 4.54 11.72
C TYR A 205 1.39 3.67 10.66
N CYS A 206 2.07 2.66 11.17
CA CYS A 206 2.58 1.53 10.40
C CYS A 206 1.98 0.23 10.96
N LEU A 207 1.91 -0.79 10.11
CA LEU A 207 1.45 -2.12 10.49
C LEU A 207 2.30 -3.15 9.79
N THR A 208 2.80 -4.14 10.55
CA THR A 208 3.50 -5.31 10.02
C THR A 208 2.62 -6.54 10.18
N TYR A 209 2.42 -7.28 9.09
CA TYR A 209 1.71 -8.57 9.05
C TYR A 209 2.67 -9.68 8.62
N LYS A 210 2.62 -10.83 9.36
CA LYS A 210 3.41 -12.04 9.12
C LYS A 210 2.53 -13.27 9.02
#